data_3abc0798d51cd353b68fc4294b065aca
#
_entry.id   3abc0798d51cd353b68fc4294b065aca
#
_cell.length_a   1.000
_cell.length_b   1.000
_cell.length_c   1.000
_cell.angle_alpha   90.00
_cell.angle_beta   90.00
_cell.angle_gamma   90.00
#
_symmetry.space_group_name_H-M   'P 1'
#
loop_
_entity.id
_entity.type
_entity.pdbx_description
1 polymer ?
#
loop_
_entity_poly.entity_id
_entity_poly.type
_entity_poly.pdbx_seq_one_letter_code
_entity_poly.pdbx_strand_id
1 'polypeptide(L)'
;MSKDLVVYYSLEGNTEYVASVLKEKIGADLLKLVPKKAYHDKGFAKFFWGGKSAVMAEKPELEEIHVDLSQYERIIFGFPVWASNFTPPLRTFIENNAEKLKGKRFAAFACQSGSGAEKAFSKLAKCIGISDFDKTAVFIDPKAKPDDKKNEQIKAFCQALKGLSVQSS
;
A
#
# COMPACT_ATOMS: atom_id res chain seq x y z
N MET A 1 11.78 -11.07 16.77
CA MET A 1 11.16 -11.17 15.44
C MET A 1 10.75 -9.79 14.96
N SER A 2 11.11 -9.45 13.73
CA SER A 2 10.68 -8.18 13.15
C SER A 2 9.16 -8.23 12.92
N LYS A 3 8.49 -7.14 13.26
CA LYS A 3 7.05 -7.03 13.13
C LYS A 3 6.72 -6.13 11.95
N ASP A 4 5.81 -6.62 11.11
CA ASP A 4 5.37 -5.92 9.89
C ASP A 4 3.98 -5.34 10.07
N LEU A 5 3.78 -4.13 9.56
CA LEU A 5 2.46 -3.49 9.46
C LEU A 5 2.17 -3.18 8.00
N VAL A 6 1.06 -3.68 7.49
CA VAL A 6 0.55 -3.31 6.17
C VAL A 6 -0.39 -2.13 6.34
N VAL A 7 -0.01 -0.99 5.77
CA VAL A 7 -0.82 0.23 5.74
C VAL A 7 -1.37 0.36 4.33
N TYR A 8 -2.68 0.31 4.18
CA TYR A 8 -3.26 0.25 2.85
C TYR A 8 -4.58 1.00 2.72
N TYR A 9 -4.88 1.38 1.49
CA TYR A 9 -6.19 1.88 1.09
C TYR A 9 -6.72 1.00 -0.04
N SER A 10 -8.00 0.64 0.02
CA SER A 10 -8.63 -0.20 -1.00
C SER A 10 -10.02 0.33 -1.32
N LEU A 11 -10.30 0.56 -2.60
CA LEU A 11 -11.61 1.03 -3.05
C LEU A 11 -12.48 -0.13 -3.54
N GLU A 12 -11.93 -0.99 -4.39
CA GLU A 12 -12.66 -2.09 -5.01
C GLU A 12 -12.40 -3.46 -4.37
N GLY A 13 -11.44 -3.53 -3.45
CA GLY A 13 -11.12 -4.76 -2.74
C GLY A 13 -9.88 -5.50 -3.24
N ASN A 14 -9.25 -5.09 -4.34
CA ASN A 14 -8.03 -5.72 -4.82
C ASN A 14 -6.87 -5.57 -3.83
N THR A 15 -6.65 -4.36 -3.35
CA THR A 15 -5.58 -4.07 -2.38
C THR A 15 -5.85 -4.78 -1.05
N GLU A 16 -7.09 -4.76 -0.59
CA GLU A 16 -7.49 -5.44 0.65
C GLU A 16 -7.28 -6.94 0.55
N TYR A 17 -7.56 -7.54 -0.61
CA TYR A 17 -7.33 -8.96 -0.84
C TYR A 17 -5.85 -9.32 -0.66
N VAL A 18 -4.94 -8.55 -1.27
CA VAL A 18 -3.49 -8.79 -1.14
C VAL A 18 -3.06 -8.58 0.32
N ALA A 19 -3.54 -7.52 0.98
CA ALA A 19 -3.23 -7.27 2.39
C ALA A 19 -3.63 -8.46 3.27
N SER A 20 -4.80 -9.05 3.02
CA SER A 20 -5.27 -10.23 3.77
C SER A 20 -4.36 -11.44 3.57
N VAL A 21 -3.84 -11.63 2.36
CA VAL A 21 -2.88 -12.71 2.09
C VAL A 21 -1.56 -12.47 2.85
N LEU A 22 -1.09 -11.23 2.89
CA LEU A 22 0.12 -10.88 3.67
C LEU A 22 -0.09 -11.18 5.15
N LYS A 23 -1.24 -10.83 5.72
CA LYS A 23 -1.55 -11.16 7.10
C LYS A 23 -1.48 -12.67 7.33
N GLU A 24 -2.07 -13.45 6.46
CA GLU A 24 -2.09 -14.91 6.57
C GLU A 24 -0.70 -15.54 6.39
N LYS A 25 0.05 -15.09 5.40
CA LYS A 25 1.30 -15.74 5.00
C LYS A 25 2.52 -15.29 5.77
N ILE A 26 2.61 -14.03 6.17
CA ILE A 26 3.78 -13.51 6.89
C ILE A 26 3.47 -13.00 8.30
N GLY A 27 2.23 -13.09 8.74
CA GLY A 27 1.84 -12.65 10.07
C GLY A 27 1.85 -11.15 10.28
N ALA A 28 1.74 -10.37 9.20
CA ALA A 28 1.69 -8.93 9.29
C ALA A 28 0.39 -8.46 9.93
N ASP A 29 0.45 -7.37 10.69
CA ASP A 29 -0.75 -6.67 11.14
C ASP A 29 -1.25 -5.77 10.00
N LEU A 30 -2.53 -5.46 10.00
CA LEU A 30 -3.17 -4.64 8.97
C LEU A 30 -3.69 -3.33 9.54
N LEU A 31 -3.46 -2.24 8.82
CA LEU A 31 -4.07 -0.95 9.09
C LEU A 31 -4.73 -0.46 7.80
N LYS A 32 -6.05 -0.55 7.76
CA LYS A 32 -6.84 -0.02 6.65
C LYS A 32 -7.06 1.46 6.86
N LEU A 33 -6.68 2.27 5.89
CA LEU A 33 -6.93 3.71 5.93
C LEU A 33 -8.34 3.98 5.41
N VAL A 34 -9.12 4.73 6.19
CA VAL A 34 -10.51 5.05 5.85
C VAL A 34 -10.66 6.57 5.82
N PRO A 35 -10.83 7.17 4.63
CA PRO A 35 -11.12 8.60 4.55
C PRO A 35 -12.47 8.91 5.18
N LYS A 36 -12.56 10.02 5.92
CA LYS A 36 -13.83 10.46 6.50
C LYS A 36 -14.86 10.72 5.41
N LYS A 37 -14.41 11.20 4.25
CA LYS A 37 -15.25 11.40 3.08
C LYS A 37 -14.90 10.35 2.03
N ALA A 38 -15.80 9.40 1.84
CA ALA A 38 -15.55 8.27 0.94
C ALA A 38 -15.42 8.70 -0.52
N TYR A 39 -14.57 7.98 -1.26
CA TYR A 39 -14.49 8.10 -2.70
C TYR A 39 -15.61 7.30 -3.35
N HIS A 40 -16.05 7.72 -4.52
CA HIS A 40 -17.04 6.98 -5.32
C HIS A 40 -16.38 5.75 -5.96
N ASP A 41 -17.05 4.61 -5.84
CA ASP A 41 -16.54 3.32 -6.35
C ASP A 41 -17.17 2.87 -7.66
N LYS A 42 -18.03 3.71 -8.27
CA LYS A 42 -18.77 3.33 -9.48
C LYS A 42 -18.13 3.88 -10.76
N GLY A 43 -17.65 2.96 -11.61
CA GLY A 43 -17.29 3.21 -13.00
C GLY A 43 -16.48 4.48 -13.26
N PHE A 44 -17.02 5.35 -14.09
CA PHE A 44 -16.37 6.58 -14.53
C PHE A 44 -16.00 7.51 -13.36
N ALA A 45 -16.86 7.61 -12.35
CA ALA A 45 -16.61 8.51 -11.22
C ALA A 45 -15.34 8.14 -10.46
N LYS A 46 -15.07 6.84 -10.31
CA LYS A 46 -13.86 6.34 -9.65
C LYS A 46 -12.58 6.84 -10.33
N PHE A 47 -12.49 6.68 -11.65
CA PHE A 47 -11.31 7.10 -12.41
C PHE A 47 -11.17 8.63 -12.42
N PHE A 48 -12.27 9.34 -12.55
CA PHE A 48 -12.26 10.80 -12.61
C PHE A 48 -11.88 11.42 -11.26
N TRP A 49 -12.59 11.07 -10.20
CA TRP A 49 -12.37 11.66 -8.87
C TRP A 49 -11.10 11.14 -8.22
N GLY A 50 -10.88 9.83 -8.25
CA GLY A 50 -9.66 9.24 -7.69
C GLY A 50 -8.41 9.75 -8.38
N GLY A 51 -8.40 9.74 -9.72
CA GLY A 51 -7.27 10.23 -10.50
C GLY A 51 -6.98 11.71 -10.26
N LYS A 52 -8.03 12.54 -10.17
CA LYS A 52 -7.87 13.96 -9.89
C LYS A 52 -7.28 14.21 -8.51
N SER A 53 -7.80 13.53 -7.48
CA SER A 53 -7.26 13.64 -6.12
C SER A 53 -5.80 13.22 -6.07
N ALA A 54 -5.43 12.13 -6.74
CA ALA A 54 -4.05 11.65 -6.78
C ALA A 54 -3.12 12.67 -7.47
N VAL A 55 -3.57 13.22 -8.60
CA VAL A 55 -2.79 14.21 -9.35
C VAL A 55 -2.59 15.48 -8.54
N MET A 56 -3.62 15.91 -7.81
CA MET A 56 -3.56 17.12 -6.99
C MET A 56 -2.84 16.89 -5.66
N ALA A 57 -2.43 15.66 -5.37
CA ALA A 57 -1.75 15.30 -4.11
C ALA A 57 -2.54 15.74 -2.87
N GLU A 58 -3.84 15.54 -2.89
CA GLU A 58 -4.72 15.89 -1.79
C GLU A 58 -4.38 15.11 -0.52
N LYS A 59 -4.75 15.69 0.62
CA LYS A 59 -4.57 15.06 1.95
C LYS A 59 -5.95 14.94 2.60
N PRO A 60 -6.71 13.89 2.28
CA PRO A 60 -8.02 13.71 2.89
C PRO A 60 -7.88 13.43 4.37
N GLU A 61 -8.85 13.91 5.18
CA GLU A 61 -8.90 13.50 6.57
C GLU A 61 -9.24 12.01 6.66
N LEU A 62 -8.55 11.32 7.56
CA LEU A 62 -8.79 9.89 7.81
C LEU A 62 -9.59 9.69 9.09
N GLU A 63 -10.34 8.60 9.15
CA GLU A 63 -10.91 8.13 10.40
C GLU A 63 -9.78 7.89 11.41
N GLU A 64 -10.09 7.99 12.70
CA GLU A 64 -9.10 7.88 13.76
C GLU A 64 -8.31 6.57 13.67
N ILE A 65 -7.00 6.67 13.86
CA ILE A 65 -6.07 5.54 13.75
C ILE A 65 -5.55 5.18 15.13
N HIS A 66 -5.75 3.92 15.51
CA HIS A 66 -5.32 3.37 16.80
C HIS A 66 -4.22 2.33 16.59
N VAL A 67 -2.98 2.79 16.34
CA VAL A 67 -1.84 1.91 16.15
C VAL A 67 -0.58 2.54 16.76
N ASP A 68 0.21 1.73 17.43
CA ASP A 68 1.52 2.15 17.95
C ASP A 68 2.61 1.75 16.96
N LEU A 69 3.06 2.72 16.16
CA LEU A 69 4.05 2.49 15.11
C LEU A 69 5.41 2.05 15.66
N SER A 70 5.71 2.33 16.94
CA SER A 70 6.98 1.92 17.54
C SER A 70 7.17 0.42 17.61
N GLN A 71 6.08 -0.35 17.51
CA GLN A 71 6.12 -1.82 17.55
C GLN A 71 6.54 -2.45 16.23
N TYR A 72 6.66 -1.68 15.16
CA TYR A 72 6.90 -2.20 13.82
C TYR A 72 8.24 -1.75 13.26
N GLU A 73 8.99 -2.70 12.74
CA GLU A 73 10.27 -2.42 12.08
C GLU A 73 10.09 -2.12 10.59
N ARG A 74 9.06 -2.74 9.97
CA ARG A 74 8.82 -2.57 8.54
C ARG A 74 7.36 -2.19 8.29
N ILE A 75 7.18 -1.19 7.43
CA ILE A 75 5.87 -0.77 6.94
C ILE A 75 5.75 -1.19 5.48
N ILE A 76 4.66 -1.86 5.16
CA ILE A 76 4.35 -2.31 3.80
C ILE A 76 3.14 -1.51 3.33
N PHE A 77 3.35 -0.61 2.37
CA PHE A 77 2.27 0.20 1.83
C PHE A 77 1.55 -0.52 0.69
N GLY A 78 0.22 -0.49 0.70
CA GLY A 78 -0.59 -1.08 -0.36
C GLY A 78 -1.62 -0.08 -0.88
N PHE A 79 -1.77 -0.01 -2.21
CA PHE A 79 -2.66 0.99 -2.83
C PHE A 79 -3.07 0.59 -4.26
N PRO A 80 -4.27 1.04 -4.71
CA PRO A 80 -4.59 1.01 -6.13
C PRO A 80 -3.89 2.17 -6.84
N VAL A 81 -3.42 1.95 -8.07
CA VAL A 81 -2.78 2.99 -8.87
C VAL A 81 -3.86 3.89 -9.48
N TRP A 82 -3.82 5.19 -9.16
CA TRP A 82 -4.69 6.20 -9.75
C TRP A 82 -3.84 7.26 -10.43
N ALA A 83 -4.01 7.43 -11.74
CA ALA A 83 -3.27 8.44 -12.53
C ALA A 83 -1.75 8.36 -12.31
N SER A 84 -1.20 7.15 -12.34
CA SER A 84 0.24 6.88 -12.13
C SER A 84 0.74 7.38 -10.78
N ASN A 85 -0.11 7.37 -9.76
CA ASN A 85 0.23 7.83 -8.43
C ASN A 85 -0.33 6.86 -7.37
N PHE A 86 0.22 6.96 -6.16
CA PHE A 86 -0.37 6.30 -5.00
C PHE A 86 -1.58 7.10 -4.52
N THR A 87 -2.44 6.46 -3.73
CA THR A 87 -3.71 7.08 -3.33
C THR A 87 -3.53 8.12 -2.22
N PRO A 88 -4.34 9.19 -2.23
CA PRO A 88 -4.23 10.29 -1.26
C PRO A 88 -4.28 9.89 0.22
N PRO A 89 -5.05 8.87 0.66
CA PRO A 89 -5.02 8.46 2.07
C PRO A 89 -3.63 8.08 2.58
N LEU A 90 -2.77 7.50 1.73
CA LEU A 90 -1.40 7.18 2.13
C LEU A 90 -0.59 8.46 2.40
N ARG A 91 -0.79 9.49 1.61
CA ARG A 91 -0.10 10.78 1.82
C ARG A 91 -0.46 11.37 3.19
N THR A 92 -1.74 11.36 3.54
CA THR A 92 -2.21 11.83 4.84
C THR A 92 -1.53 11.07 5.97
N PHE A 93 -1.52 9.74 5.89
CA PHE A 93 -0.88 8.89 6.89
C PHE A 93 0.61 9.18 7.02
N ILE A 94 1.32 9.24 5.90
CA ILE A 94 2.77 9.45 5.87
C ILE A 94 3.13 10.80 6.47
N GLU A 95 2.45 11.86 6.07
CA GLU A 95 2.75 13.20 6.57
C GLU A 95 2.41 13.38 8.04
N ASN A 96 1.29 12.78 8.50
CA ASN A 96 0.89 12.84 9.91
C ASN A 96 1.83 12.04 10.83
N ASN A 97 2.58 11.08 10.29
CA ASN A 97 3.43 10.18 11.06
C ASN A 97 4.91 10.24 10.65
N ALA A 98 5.33 11.31 9.96
CA ALA A 98 6.66 11.40 9.37
C ALA A 98 7.78 11.09 10.36
N GLU A 99 7.70 11.64 11.58
CA GLU A 99 8.74 11.42 12.61
C GLU A 99 8.77 9.96 13.08
N LYS A 100 7.60 9.34 13.21
CA LYS A 100 7.48 7.96 13.69
C LYS A 100 7.92 6.94 12.63
N LEU A 101 7.96 7.35 11.37
CA LEU A 101 8.37 6.48 10.25
C LEU A 101 9.88 6.49 10.01
N LYS A 102 10.61 7.45 10.57
CA LYS A 102 12.07 7.55 10.40
C LYS A 102 12.78 6.28 10.89
N GLY A 103 13.72 5.81 10.10
CA GLY A 103 14.54 4.66 10.45
C GLY A 103 13.89 3.30 10.23
N LYS A 104 12.64 3.27 9.79
CA LYS A 104 11.96 2.01 9.48
C LYS A 104 12.33 1.51 8.09
N ARG A 105 12.08 0.22 7.87
CA ARG A 105 12.21 -0.40 6.55
C ARG A 105 10.87 -0.32 5.84
N PHE A 106 10.91 -0.24 4.51
CA PHE A 106 9.70 -0.05 3.69
C PHE A 106 9.65 -1.01 2.53
N ALA A 107 8.46 -1.56 2.30
CA ALA A 107 8.11 -2.30 1.10
C ALA A 107 6.78 -1.74 0.59
N ALA A 108 6.41 -2.06 -0.63
CA ALA A 108 5.15 -1.58 -1.19
C ALA A 108 4.60 -2.53 -2.23
N PHE A 109 3.29 -2.56 -2.36
CA PHE A 109 2.63 -3.24 -3.47
C PHE A 109 1.54 -2.35 -4.05
N ALA A 110 1.33 -2.47 -5.35
CA ALA A 110 0.34 -1.71 -6.08
C ALA A 110 -0.58 -2.64 -6.84
N CYS A 111 -1.87 -2.31 -6.87
CA CYS A 111 -2.86 -3.02 -7.68
C CYS A 111 -3.29 -2.10 -8.81
N GLN A 112 -3.35 -2.61 -10.03
CA GLN A 112 -3.72 -1.82 -11.20
C GLN A 112 -4.46 -2.68 -12.21
N SER A 113 -5.25 -2.02 -13.07
CA SER A 113 -5.87 -2.65 -14.23
C SER A 113 -5.10 -2.35 -15.51
N GLY A 114 -4.25 -1.34 -15.49
CA GLY A 114 -3.49 -0.86 -16.65
C GLY A 114 -2.01 -0.70 -16.35
N SER A 115 -1.56 0.53 -16.18
CA SER A 115 -0.14 0.86 -16.00
C SER A 115 0.05 2.00 -15.00
N GLY A 116 1.30 2.36 -14.72
CA GLY A 116 1.65 3.51 -13.89
C GLY A 116 2.22 3.18 -12.52
N ALA A 117 2.32 1.90 -12.16
CA ALA A 117 2.82 1.50 -10.84
C ALA A 117 4.24 2.00 -10.57
N GLU A 118 5.13 1.94 -11.56
CA GLU A 118 6.52 2.39 -11.37
C GLU A 118 6.61 3.86 -10.99
N LYS A 119 5.84 4.72 -11.66
CA LYS A 119 5.76 6.15 -11.32
C LYS A 119 5.16 6.34 -9.93
N ALA A 120 4.15 5.55 -9.60
CA ALA A 120 3.50 5.61 -8.28
C ALA A 120 4.49 5.26 -7.16
N PHE A 121 5.30 4.22 -7.34
CA PHE A 121 6.34 3.87 -6.36
C PHE A 121 7.37 4.98 -6.18
N SER A 122 7.82 5.59 -7.28
CA SER A 122 8.78 6.70 -7.21
C SER A 122 8.21 7.88 -6.42
N LYS A 123 6.95 8.22 -6.65
CA LYS A 123 6.27 9.31 -5.93
C LYS A 123 6.07 8.96 -4.46
N LEU A 124 5.74 7.70 -4.17
CA LEU A 124 5.58 7.24 -2.80
C LEU A 124 6.91 7.30 -2.04
N ALA A 125 8.00 6.83 -2.64
CA ALA A 125 9.34 6.89 -2.05
C ALA A 125 9.72 8.34 -1.70
N LYS A 126 9.46 9.27 -2.60
CA LYS A 126 9.67 10.70 -2.36
C LYS A 126 8.85 11.22 -1.18
N CYS A 127 7.58 10.82 -1.11
CA CYS A 127 6.69 11.22 -0.02
C CYS A 127 7.19 10.75 1.33
N ILE A 128 7.70 9.51 1.41
CA ILE A 128 8.27 8.94 2.63
C ILE A 128 9.64 9.56 2.95
N GLY A 129 10.39 9.95 1.93
CA GLY A 129 11.76 10.47 2.08
C GLY A 129 12.83 9.39 2.00
N ILE A 130 12.58 8.33 1.25
CA ILE A 130 13.54 7.22 1.05
C ILE A 130 14.00 7.18 -0.40
N SER A 131 15.18 6.59 -0.63
CA SER A 131 15.72 6.42 -1.98
C SER A 131 15.10 5.22 -2.69
N ASP A 132 14.77 4.14 -1.96
CA ASP A 132 14.25 2.91 -2.56
C ASP A 132 13.52 2.07 -1.52
N PHE A 133 12.67 1.16 -2.00
CA PHE A 133 11.99 0.16 -1.17
C PHE A 133 12.82 -1.12 -1.09
N ASP A 134 12.70 -1.84 0.03
CA ASP A 134 13.30 -3.17 0.17
C ASP A 134 12.75 -4.12 -0.90
N LYS A 135 11.46 -4.03 -1.17
CA LYS A 135 10.78 -4.84 -2.18
C LYS A 135 9.52 -4.13 -2.65
N THR A 136 9.23 -4.21 -3.95
CA THR A 136 7.95 -3.77 -4.52
C THR A 136 7.32 -4.91 -5.33
N ALA A 137 6.01 -4.86 -5.48
CA ALA A 137 5.28 -5.81 -6.32
C ALA A 137 4.07 -5.12 -6.96
N VAL A 138 3.72 -5.56 -8.16
CA VAL A 138 2.56 -5.06 -8.92
C VAL A 138 1.64 -6.23 -9.20
N PHE A 139 0.36 -6.07 -8.88
CA PHE A 139 -0.66 -7.10 -9.11
C PHE A 139 -1.76 -6.55 -10.01
N ILE A 140 -2.13 -7.30 -11.05
CA ILE A 140 -3.16 -6.90 -12.00
C ILE A 140 -4.48 -7.53 -11.58
N ASP A 141 -5.43 -6.69 -11.14
CA ASP A 141 -6.77 -7.10 -10.73
C ASP A 141 -6.82 -8.41 -9.93
N PRO A 142 -6.05 -8.55 -8.83
CA PRO A 142 -5.83 -9.85 -8.18
C PRO A 142 -7.10 -10.48 -7.60
N LYS A 143 -8.06 -9.67 -7.14
CA LYS A 143 -9.34 -10.16 -6.64
C LYS A 143 -10.40 -10.21 -7.75
N ALA A 144 -10.47 -9.16 -8.55
CA ALA A 144 -11.49 -9.03 -9.58
C ALA A 144 -11.33 -10.07 -10.71
N LYS A 145 -10.09 -10.42 -11.02
CA LYS A 145 -9.76 -11.40 -12.06
C LYS A 145 -8.71 -12.38 -11.53
N PRO A 146 -9.08 -13.23 -10.57
CA PRO A 146 -8.11 -14.15 -9.96
C PRO A 146 -7.70 -15.26 -10.92
N ASP A 147 -6.44 -15.70 -10.82
CA ASP A 147 -5.92 -16.88 -11.47
C ASP A 147 -4.72 -17.44 -10.70
N ASP A 148 -4.28 -18.65 -11.04
CA ASP A 148 -3.18 -19.31 -10.34
C ASP A 148 -1.87 -18.53 -10.44
N LYS A 149 -1.59 -17.95 -11.60
CA LYS A 149 -0.38 -17.16 -11.83
C LYS A 149 -0.33 -15.94 -10.90
N LYS A 150 -1.45 -15.23 -10.74
CA LYS A 150 -1.53 -14.07 -9.85
C LYS A 150 -1.36 -14.49 -8.40
N ASN A 151 -1.95 -15.60 -8.00
CA ASN A 151 -1.78 -16.13 -6.65
C ASN A 151 -0.33 -16.51 -6.37
N GLU A 152 0.37 -17.09 -7.34
CA GLU A 152 1.80 -17.39 -7.23
C GLU A 152 2.65 -16.13 -7.11
N GLN A 153 2.29 -15.05 -7.81
CA GLN A 153 2.97 -13.77 -7.71
C GLN A 153 2.84 -13.20 -6.29
N ILE A 154 1.66 -13.30 -5.68
CA ILE A 154 1.46 -12.83 -4.31
C ILE A 154 2.30 -13.67 -3.34
N LYS A 155 2.31 -14.99 -3.51
CA LYS A 155 3.14 -15.89 -2.69
C LYS A 155 4.63 -15.57 -2.82
N ALA A 156 5.10 -15.27 -4.04
CA ALA A 156 6.49 -14.91 -4.29
C ALA A 156 6.86 -13.61 -3.56
N PHE A 157 5.97 -12.64 -3.55
CA PHE A 157 6.16 -11.40 -2.79
C PHE A 157 6.27 -11.68 -1.29
N CYS A 158 5.38 -12.51 -0.76
CA CYS A 158 5.41 -12.91 0.65
C CYS A 158 6.72 -13.58 1.02
N GLN A 159 7.21 -14.49 0.18
CA GLN A 159 8.47 -15.19 0.41
C GLN A 159 9.66 -14.24 0.38
N ALA A 160 9.67 -13.29 -0.55
CA ALA A 160 10.72 -12.27 -0.64
C ALA A 160 10.75 -11.41 0.63
N LEU A 161 9.59 -11.03 1.15
CA LEU A 161 9.50 -10.26 2.39
C LEU A 161 10.02 -11.04 3.59
N LYS A 162 9.72 -12.34 3.68
CA LYS A 162 10.27 -13.22 4.73
C LYS A 162 11.78 -13.32 4.65
N GLY A 163 12.33 -13.47 3.45
CA GLY A 163 13.78 -13.57 3.25
C GLY A 163 14.52 -12.32 3.71
N LEU A 164 13.96 -11.14 3.42
CA LEU A 164 14.52 -9.86 3.85
C LEU A 164 14.48 -9.70 5.37
N SER A 165 13.46 -10.21 6.03
CA SER A 165 13.36 -10.18 7.50
C SER A 165 14.43 -11.03 8.17
N VAL A 166 14.77 -12.18 7.59
CA VAL A 166 15.83 -13.06 8.10
C VAL A 166 17.19 -12.42 7.94
N GLN A 167 17.45 -11.74 6.83
CA GLN A 167 18.75 -11.11 6.54
C GLN A 167 19.07 -9.92 7.44
N SER A 168 18.07 -9.31 8.06
CA SER A 168 18.27 -8.13 8.91
C SER A 168 18.41 -8.46 10.40
N SER A 169 18.36 -9.71 10.78
CA SER A 169 18.50 -10.15 12.18
C SER A 169 19.96 -10.48 12.57
#